data_c20f89a19ce93274edce0a4e657e6676
#
_entry.id   c20f89a19ce93274edce0a4e657e6676
#
_cell.length_a   1.000
_cell.length_b   1.000
_cell.length_c   1.000
_cell.angle_alpha   90.00
_cell.angle_beta   90.00
_cell.angle_gamma   90.00
#
_symmetry.space_group_name_H-M   'P 1'
#
loop_
_entity.id
_entity.type
_entity.pdbx_description
1 polymer ?
#
loop_
_entity_poly.entity_id
_entity_poly.type
_entity_poly.pdbx_seq_one_letter_code
_entity_poly.pdbx_strand_id
1 'polypeptide(L)'
;MPYEFVDLRKPETFSVLDKYDIDNIVLCAVQMPANVQKDKETEDIEDYYEVNVIATINLLDYCCKRNINRVLTFGSRFDTRLYSQETIIKEDTPLNFSYTDDHAAYVLTNTAKQEVMEYYNQRYGMHNVILRVPSVFGVGPHGSFCKNGVVTKSGLQIFMDRASAGKTIEVYGSADTRKDLLYVKDLANGVRLALESETAAGLYNIGYKENFLLTDIVKAIVKVFSPKDNKSEIVPRPDIPNNGGFPTMDCSKIEQELGWKAAYSDAVTMFTDYKAELDRGVYNKLFS
;
A
#
# COMPACT_ATOMS: atom_id res chain seq x y z
N MET A 1 17.47 17.11 -4.39
CA MET A 1 17.62 16.42 -3.09
C MET A 1 18.90 15.61 -3.14
N PRO A 2 19.70 15.56 -2.09
CA PRO A 2 20.84 14.67 -2.00
C PRO A 2 20.36 13.20 -2.01
N TYR A 3 21.17 12.31 -2.54
CA TYR A 3 20.96 10.87 -2.55
C TYR A 3 22.13 10.19 -1.85
N GLU A 4 21.84 9.30 -0.89
CA GLU A 4 22.84 8.52 -0.16
C GLU A 4 22.46 7.05 -0.22
N PHE A 5 23.46 6.19 -0.32
CA PHE A 5 23.25 4.75 -0.22
C PHE A 5 23.34 4.32 1.25
N VAL A 6 22.28 3.70 1.75
CA VAL A 6 22.20 3.14 3.11
C VAL A 6 21.63 1.73 3.02
N ASP A 7 22.34 0.74 3.54
CA ASP A 7 21.80 -0.60 3.77
C ASP A 7 21.31 -0.68 5.22
N LEU A 8 19.98 -0.65 5.42
CA LEU A 8 19.37 -0.64 6.74
C LEU A 8 19.71 -1.86 7.60
N ARG A 9 20.19 -2.96 7.00
CA ARG A 9 20.65 -4.15 7.71
C ARG A 9 22.04 -3.95 8.33
N LYS A 10 22.78 -2.88 7.91
CA LYS A 10 24.15 -2.59 8.26
C LYS A 10 24.25 -1.24 8.95
N PRO A 11 24.19 -1.20 10.30
CA PRO A 11 24.19 0.05 11.06
C PRO A 11 25.36 0.98 10.75
N GLU A 12 26.54 0.43 10.38
CA GLU A 12 27.72 1.21 10.00
C GLU A 12 27.51 2.10 8.78
N THR A 13 26.52 1.78 7.92
CA THR A 13 26.21 2.59 6.73
C THR A 13 25.44 3.87 7.05
N PHE A 14 24.85 3.97 8.26
CA PHE A 14 24.04 5.13 8.65
C PHE A 14 24.88 6.40 8.87
N SER A 15 26.19 6.28 9.09
CA SER A 15 27.07 7.42 9.31
C SER A 15 27.06 8.45 8.16
N VAL A 16 26.71 8.06 6.95
CA VAL A 16 26.56 8.98 5.81
C VAL A 16 25.40 9.97 6.00
N LEU A 17 24.46 9.65 6.90
CA LEU A 17 23.29 10.50 7.23
C LEU A 17 23.63 11.54 8.30
N ASP A 18 24.76 11.40 9.03
CA ASP A 18 25.11 12.26 10.17
C ASP A 18 25.32 13.74 9.80
N LYS A 19 25.58 14.01 8.54
CA LYS A 19 25.75 15.37 8.00
C LYS A 19 24.43 16.10 7.72
N TYR A 20 23.29 15.41 7.86
CA TYR A 20 21.96 15.97 7.62
C TYR A 20 21.24 16.22 8.93
N ASP A 21 20.47 17.30 8.97
CA ASP A 21 19.49 17.55 10.01
C ASP A 21 18.18 16.88 9.60
N ILE A 22 17.82 15.80 10.29
CA ILE A 22 16.67 14.94 9.94
C ILE A 22 15.68 15.02 11.08
N ASP A 23 14.48 15.56 10.79
CA ASP A 23 13.38 15.63 11.76
C ASP A 23 12.57 14.33 11.80
N ASN A 24 12.29 13.76 10.63
CA ASN A 24 11.42 12.60 10.46
C ASN A 24 11.95 11.68 9.36
N ILE A 25 11.61 10.39 9.45
CA ILE A 25 11.94 9.40 8.42
C ILE A 25 10.67 8.71 7.93
N VAL A 26 10.55 8.54 6.59
CA VAL A 26 9.54 7.68 5.98
C VAL A 26 10.22 6.40 5.52
N LEU A 27 9.95 5.30 6.21
CA LEU A 27 10.49 3.98 5.91
C LEU A 27 9.61 3.27 4.88
N CYS A 28 10.06 3.27 3.62
CA CYS A 28 9.40 2.57 2.51
C CYS A 28 10.05 1.22 2.18
N ALA A 29 11.22 0.93 2.76
CA ALA A 29 11.90 -0.34 2.53
C ALA A 29 11.12 -1.50 3.16
N VAL A 30 10.81 -2.50 2.35
CA VAL A 30 10.07 -3.68 2.77
C VAL A 30 10.40 -4.88 1.86
N GLN A 31 10.59 -6.04 2.47
CA GLN A 31 10.58 -7.32 1.76
C GLN A 31 9.13 -7.80 1.67
N MET A 32 8.68 -8.09 0.46
CA MET A 32 7.32 -8.57 0.17
C MET A 32 7.37 -9.62 -0.97
N PRO A 33 6.34 -10.45 -1.17
CA PRO A 33 6.37 -11.53 -2.16
C PRO A 33 6.72 -11.07 -3.58
N ALA A 34 6.31 -9.85 -3.97
CA ALA A 34 6.62 -9.27 -5.27
C ALA A 34 8.12 -8.99 -5.48
N ASN A 35 8.92 -8.94 -4.41
CA ASN A 35 10.36 -8.65 -4.45
C ASN A 35 11.23 -9.92 -4.42
N VAL A 36 10.62 -11.11 -4.23
CA VAL A 36 11.35 -12.37 -4.19
C VAL A 36 11.94 -12.67 -5.57
N GLN A 37 13.24 -12.95 -5.62
CA GLN A 37 13.93 -13.26 -6.86
C GLN A 37 13.45 -14.59 -7.45
N LYS A 38 13.37 -14.65 -8.79
CA LYS A 38 12.86 -15.80 -9.56
C LYS A 38 13.54 -17.15 -9.27
N ASP A 39 14.76 -17.13 -8.75
CA ASP A 39 15.62 -18.31 -8.62
C ASP A 39 15.52 -18.97 -7.23
N LYS A 40 14.75 -18.40 -6.31
CA LYS A 40 14.50 -19.01 -5.00
C LYS A 40 13.24 -19.87 -5.07
N GLU A 41 13.38 -21.17 -5.01
CA GLU A 41 12.26 -22.15 -4.98
C GLU A 41 11.43 -22.04 -3.71
N THR A 42 11.99 -21.47 -2.64
CA THR A 42 11.32 -21.26 -1.35
C THR A 42 11.51 -19.84 -0.87
N GLU A 43 10.45 -19.26 -0.28
CA GLU A 43 10.57 -18.01 0.47
C GLU A 43 11.51 -18.22 1.65
N ASP A 44 12.60 -17.44 1.69
CA ASP A 44 13.50 -17.42 2.82
C ASP A 44 12.96 -16.45 3.88
N ILE A 45 12.40 -16.99 4.96
CA ILE A 45 11.84 -16.17 6.04
C ILE A 45 12.93 -15.30 6.70
N GLU A 46 14.19 -15.69 6.67
CA GLU A 46 15.30 -14.91 7.22
C GLU A 46 15.44 -13.59 6.47
N ASP A 47 15.37 -13.58 5.13
CA ASP A 47 15.40 -12.35 4.32
C ASP A 47 14.27 -11.37 4.74
N TYR A 48 13.08 -11.90 5.03
CA TYR A 48 11.96 -11.08 5.51
C TYR A 48 12.24 -10.49 6.90
N TYR A 49 12.80 -11.27 7.83
CA TYR A 49 13.16 -10.77 9.15
C TYR A 49 14.30 -9.75 9.08
N GLU A 50 15.33 -10.00 8.29
CA GLU A 50 16.44 -9.05 8.13
C GLU A 50 15.98 -7.69 7.60
N VAL A 51 15.13 -7.68 6.56
CA VAL A 51 14.69 -6.44 5.91
C VAL A 51 13.56 -5.75 6.67
N ASN A 52 12.57 -6.52 7.17
CA ASN A 52 11.38 -5.91 7.76
C ASN A 52 11.53 -5.65 9.25
N VAL A 53 12.30 -6.46 9.98
CA VAL A 53 12.39 -6.37 11.45
C VAL A 53 13.75 -5.85 11.90
N ILE A 54 14.84 -6.54 11.55
CA ILE A 54 16.18 -6.16 12.02
C ILE A 54 16.59 -4.79 11.47
N ALA A 55 16.35 -4.55 10.17
CA ALA A 55 16.63 -3.24 9.57
C ALA A 55 15.81 -2.11 10.23
N THR A 56 14.56 -2.40 10.65
CA THR A 56 13.75 -1.42 11.41
C THR A 56 14.32 -1.16 12.79
N ILE A 57 14.78 -2.19 13.52
CA ILE A 57 15.44 -2.02 14.82
C ILE A 57 16.70 -1.16 14.67
N ASN A 58 17.56 -1.46 13.69
CA ASN A 58 18.76 -0.69 13.43
C ASN A 58 18.47 0.79 13.16
N LEU A 59 17.41 1.05 12.36
CA LEU A 59 16.97 2.42 12.06
C LEU A 59 16.45 3.14 13.30
N LEU A 60 15.64 2.48 14.13
CA LEU A 60 15.09 3.06 15.35
C LEU A 60 16.20 3.35 16.40
N ASP A 61 17.19 2.45 16.52
CA ASP A 61 18.36 2.67 17.36
C ASP A 61 19.19 3.87 16.89
N TYR A 62 19.34 4.02 15.57
CA TYR A 62 19.98 5.22 14.98
C TYR A 62 19.19 6.48 15.31
N CYS A 63 17.85 6.43 15.17
CA CYS A 63 16.96 7.54 15.48
C CYS A 63 17.08 7.97 16.96
N CYS A 64 17.07 7.02 17.88
CA CYS A 64 17.26 7.29 19.31
C CYS A 64 18.59 8.01 19.61
N LYS A 65 19.70 7.57 18.98
CA LYS A 65 21.03 8.18 19.14
C LYS A 65 21.10 9.60 18.58
N ARG A 66 20.29 9.91 17.58
CA ARG A 66 20.26 11.20 16.86
C ARG A 66 19.13 12.13 17.31
N ASN A 67 18.31 11.73 18.28
CA ASN A 67 17.10 12.43 18.72
C ASN A 67 16.08 12.66 17.58
N ILE A 68 16.04 11.75 16.61
CA ILE A 68 14.99 11.72 15.57
C ILE A 68 13.78 11.03 16.20
N ASN A 69 12.71 11.78 16.45
CA ASN A 69 11.62 11.31 17.28
C ASN A 69 10.55 10.51 16.51
N ARG A 70 10.58 10.48 15.16
CA ARG A 70 9.54 9.85 14.38
C ARG A 70 10.07 9.09 13.15
N VAL A 71 9.65 7.83 13.07
CA VAL A 71 9.69 7.02 11.85
C VAL A 71 8.24 6.71 11.46
N LEU A 72 7.86 7.00 10.22
CA LEU A 72 6.60 6.59 9.62
C LEU A 72 6.83 5.40 8.69
N THR A 73 6.01 4.37 8.79
CA THR A 73 6.03 3.21 7.88
C THR A 73 4.62 2.77 7.50
N PHE A 74 4.55 1.75 6.64
CA PHE A 74 3.30 1.21 6.15
C PHE A 74 3.05 -0.19 6.72
N GLY A 75 1.85 -0.38 7.27
CA GLY A 75 1.25 -1.67 7.57
C GLY A 75 0.51 -2.22 6.35
N SER A 76 -0.12 -3.37 6.49
CA SER A 76 -0.78 -4.03 5.36
C SER A 76 -2.13 -4.60 5.76
N ARG A 77 -3.11 -4.48 4.87
CA ARG A 77 -4.41 -5.14 4.95
C ARG A 77 -4.34 -6.68 5.01
N PHE A 78 -3.20 -7.26 4.64
CA PHE A 78 -3.05 -8.72 4.64
C PHE A 78 -3.07 -9.32 6.04
N ASP A 79 -2.85 -8.52 7.07
CA ASP A 79 -2.97 -8.93 8.47
C ASP A 79 -4.42 -9.27 8.91
N THR A 80 -5.41 -8.76 8.18
CA THR A 80 -6.84 -8.96 8.41
C THR A 80 -7.56 -9.53 7.18
N ARG A 81 -6.80 -10.18 6.30
CA ARG A 81 -7.21 -10.63 4.96
C ARG A 81 -8.39 -11.61 4.95
N LEU A 82 -8.54 -12.43 5.98
CA LEU A 82 -9.55 -13.50 6.02
C LEU A 82 -10.89 -13.07 6.64
N TYR A 83 -11.01 -11.81 7.08
CA TYR A 83 -12.33 -11.29 7.44
C TYR A 83 -13.20 -11.11 6.18
N SER A 84 -14.52 -11.27 6.35
CA SER A 84 -15.46 -11.04 5.25
C SER A 84 -15.50 -9.58 4.82
N GLN A 85 -15.95 -9.31 3.60
CA GLN A 85 -16.05 -7.94 3.07
C GLN A 85 -17.06 -7.06 3.81
N GLU A 86 -17.95 -7.66 4.61
CA GLU A 86 -18.92 -6.97 5.46
C GLU A 86 -18.33 -6.54 6.80
N THR A 87 -17.12 -7.03 7.14
CA THR A 87 -16.43 -6.69 8.38
C THR A 87 -15.82 -5.30 8.28
N ILE A 88 -15.94 -4.52 9.35
CA ILE A 88 -15.24 -3.24 9.50
C ILE A 88 -14.02 -3.46 10.38
N ILE A 89 -12.83 -3.18 9.84
CA ILE A 89 -11.54 -3.39 10.49
C ILE A 89 -11.13 -2.12 11.23
N LYS A 90 -10.99 -2.20 12.54
CA LYS A 90 -10.40 -1.17 13.38
C LYS A 90 -8.92 -1.43 13.63
N GLU A 91 -8.21 -0.48 14.22
CA GLU A 91 -6.80 -0.62 14.54
C GLU A 91 -6.54 -1.77 15.52
N ASP A 92 -7.46 -2.03 16.43
CA ASP A 92 -7.41 -3.09 17.45
C ASP A 92 -8.06 -4.42 17.00
N THR A 93 -8.53 -4.51 15.75
CA THR A 93 -9.09 -5.76 15.22
C THR A 93 -8.01 -6.85 15.21
N PRO A 94 -8.27 -8.04 15.79
CA PRO A 94 -7.31 -9.13 15.82
C PRO A 94 -6.81 -9.54 14.44
N LEU A 95 -5.59 -10.07 14.37
CA LEU A 95 -5.03 -10.61 13.13
C LEU A 95 -5.87 -11.80 12.64
N ASN A 96 -6.10 -11.87 11.34
CA ASN A 96 -6.81 -12.98 10.70
C ASN A 96 -6.27 -13.19 9.28
N PHE A 97 -5.24 -14.03 9.15
CA PHE A 97 -4.53 -14.30 7.90
C PHE A 97 -4.15 -15.79 7.80
N SER A 98 -3.77 -16.24 6.62
CA SER A 98 -3.32 -17.61 6.37
C SER A 98 -1.82 -17.74 6.60
N TYR A 99 -1.40 -18.81 7.30
CA TYR A 99 0.01 -19.18 7.45
C TYR A 99 0.57 -19.97 6.25
N THR A 100 -0.27 -20.29 5.27
CA THR A 100 0.07 -21.16 4.13
C THR A 100 -0.04 -20.48 2.78
N ASP A 101 -0.39 -19.19 2.74
CA ASP A 101 -0.41 -18.40 1.50
C ASP A 101 0.93 -17.70 1.24
N ASP A 102 1.08 -17.16 0.06
CA ASP A 102 2.29 -16.48 -0.41
C ASP A 102 2.62 -15.16 0.33
N HIS A 103 1.74 -14.69 1.22
CA HIS A 103 1.93 -13.49 2.03
C HIS A 103 2.22 -13.80 3.51
N ALA A 104 2.29 -15.08 3.92
CA ALA A 104 2.43 -15.44 5.32
C ALA A 104 3.69 -14.84 5.98
N ALA A 105 4.87 -15.03 5.37
CA ALA A 105 6.13 -14.47 5.87
C ALA A 105 6.11 -12.94 5.92
N TYR A 106 5.50 -12.31 4.90
CA TYR A 106 5.32 -10.87 4.84
C TYR A 106 4.44 -10.36 6.00
N VAL A 107 3.29 -10.99 6.24
CA VAL A 107 2.38 -10.59 7.33
C VAL A 107 3.06 -10.73 8.68
N LEU A 108 3.69 -11.89 8.95
CA LEU A 108 4.39 -12.14 10.21
C LEU A 108 5.44 -11.08 10.50
N THR A 109 6.31 -10.78 9.53
CA THR A 109 7.41 -9.84 9.74
C THR A 109 6.95 -8.39 9.72
N ASN A 110 5.91 -8.06 8.95
CA ASN A 110 5.33 -6.71 8.97
C ASN A 110 4.61 -6.43 10.30
N THR A 111 3.93 -7.43 10.88
CA THR A 111 3.35 -7.32 12.22
C THR A 111 4.43 -7.19 13.29
N ALA A 112 5.48 -8.03 13.25
CA ALA A 112 6.61 -7.92 14.17
C ALA A 112 7.29 -6.52 14.09
N LYS A 113 7.43 -5.96 12.90
CA LYS A 113 7.89 -4.57 12.71
C LYS A 113 6.98 -3.57 13.44
N GLN A 114 5.67 -3.70 13.33
CA GLN A 114 4.71 -2.81 13.99
C GLN A 114 4.85 -2.88 15.52
N GLU A 115 4.96 -4.09 16.09
CA GLU A 115 5.17 -4.30 17.51
C GLU A 115 6.51 -3.70 17.99
N VAL A 116 7.57 -3.83 17.21
CA VAL A 116 8.86 -3.18 17.50
C VAL A 116 8.71 -1.66 17.54
N MET A 117 8.02 -1.07 16.56
CA MET A 117 7.82 0.38 16.53
C MET A 117 6.99 0.86 17.73
N GLU A 118 5.96 0.12 18.13
CA GLU A 118 5.18 0.43 19.31
C GLU A 118 6.01 0.29 20.59
N TYR A 119 6.86 -0.74 20.70
CA TYR A 119 7.81 -0.86 21.81
C TYR A 119 8.71 0.37 21.93
N TYR A 120 9.22 0.91 20.81
CA TYR A 120 10.03 2.14 20.84
C TYR A 120 9.21 3.38 21.22
N ASN A 121 7.94 3.46 20.82
CA ASN A 121 7.03 4.51 21.27
C ASN A 121 6.89 4.49 22.80
N GLN A 122 6.58 3.33 23.37
CA GLN A 122 6.35 3.17 24.81
C GLN A 122 7.64 3.28 25.63
N ARG A 123 8.74 2.72 25.16
CA ARG A 123 9.98 2.59 25.91
C ARG A 123 10.86 3.83 25.84
N TYR A 124 10.90 4.47 24.67
CA TYR A 124 11.82 5.59 24.40
C TYR A 124 11.09 6.92 24.15
N GLY A 125 9.78 6.93 24.21
CA GLY A 125 8.96 8.14 24.01
C GLY A 125 9.01 8.63 22.55
N MET A 126 9.25 7.73 21.58
CA MET A 126 9.16 8.08 20.18
C MET A 126 7.70 8.26 19.75
N HIS A 127 7.49 8.89 18.61
CA HIS A 127 6.18 9.10 18.00
C HIS A 127 6.10 8.40 16.64
N ASN A 128 6.51 7.13 16.59
CA ASN A 128 6.47 6.36 15.36
C ASN A 128 5.03 6.11 14.91
N VAL A 129 4.80 6.21 13.60
CA VAL A 129 3.47 6.05 12.99
C VAL A 129 3.48 4.88 12.00
N ILE A 130 2.46 4.06 12.07
CA ILE A 130 2.19 3.01 11.09
C ILE A 130 0.86 3.34 10.38
N LEU A 131 0.89 3.49 9.07
CA LEU A 131 -0.33 3.59 8.27
C LEU A 131 -0.67 2.21 7.71
N ARG A 132 -1.73 1.55 8.22
CA ARG A 132 -2.25 0.31 7.63
C ARG A 132 -2.98 0.66 6.34
N VAL A 133 -2.40 0.25 5.22
CA VAL A 133 -2.87 0.60 3.89
C VAL A 133 -3.62 -0.54 3.20
N PRO A 134 -4.70 -0.23 2.44
CA PRO A 134 -5.31 -1.15 1.50
C PRO A 134 -4.48 -1.27 0.21
N SER A 135 -5.11 -1.65 -0.91
CA SER A 135 -4.47 -1.63 -2.23
C SER A 135 -4.20 -0.19 -2.68
N VAL A 136 -2.96 0.25 -2.55
CA VAL A 136 -2.57 1.59 -3.03
C VAL A 136 -2.50 1.59 -4.56
N PHE A 137 -3.10 2.60 -5.18
CA PHE A 137 -3.18 2.79 -6.61
C PHE A 137 -2.70 4.18 -7.01
N GLY A 138 -1.89 4.26 -8.07
CA GLY A 138 -1.36 5.52 -8.60
C GLY A 138 -0.48 5.30 -9.81
N VAL A 139 -0.06 6.37 -10.49
CA VAL A 139 0.90 6.27 -11.58
C VAL A 139 2.26 5.84 -11.03
N GLY A 140 2.76 4.70 -11.50
CA GLY A 140 4.00 4.11 -11.02
C GLY A 140 4.32 2.79 -11.76
N PRO A 141 5.44 2.13 -11.47
CA PRO A 141 5.85 0.90 -12.15
C PRO A 141 5.00 -0.34 -11.78
N HIS A 142 3.93 -0.17 -11.01
CA HIS A 142 3.15 -1.26 -10.41
C HIS A 142 1.96 -1.75 -11.25
N GLY A 143 1.92 -1.43 -12.55
CA GLY A 143 0.93 -2.01 -13.49
C GLY A 143 1.11 -3.51 -13.70
N SER A 144 2.26 -4.07 -13.30
CA SER A 144 2.60 -5.49 -13.36
C SER A 144 3.22 -5.95 -12.04
N PHE A 145 3.09 -7.24 -11.74
CA PHE A 145 3.73 -7.88 -10.58
C PHE A 145 4.27 -9.26 -10.99
N CYS A 146 5.23 -9.78 -10.26
CA CYS A 146 5.75 -11.11 -10.47
C CYS A 146 4.93 -12.12 -9.65
N LYS A 147 4.37 -13.13 -10.31
CA LYS A 147 3.69 -14.26 -9.67
C LYS A 147 4.31 -15.55 -10.19
N ASN A 148 4.85 -16.38 -9.31
CA ASN A 148 5.53 -17.63 -9.65
C ASN A 148 6.59 -17.43 -10.76
N GLY A 149 7.42 -16.40 -10.68
CA GLY A 149 8.44 -16.09 -11.68
C GLY A 149 7.94 -15.51 -13.01
N VAL A 150 6.63 -15.29 -13.16
CA VAL A 150 6.03 -14.72 -14.39
C VAL A 150 5.55 -13.29 -14.13
N VAL A 151 6.00 -12.35 -14.97
CA VAL A 151 5.49 -10.97 -14.94
C VAL A 151 4.05 -10.96 -15.45
N THR A 152 3.13 -10.56 -14.58
CA THR A 152 1.69 -10.54 -14.87
C THR A 152 1.15 -9.12 -14.66
N LYS A 153 0.32 -8.64 -15.57
CA LYS A 153 -0.37 -7.35 -15.41
C LYS A 153 -1.40 -7.41 -14.28
N SER A 154 -1.51 -6.35 -13.51
CA SER A 154 -2.59 -6.22 -12.52
C SER A 154 -3.96 -6.16 -13.21
N GLY A 155 -5.01 -6.58 -12.51
CA GLY A 155 -6.37 -6.52 -13.05
C GLY A 155 -6.79 -5.10 -13.48
N LEU A 156 -6.40 -4.08 -12.69
CA LEU A 156 -6.66 -2.68 -13.05
C LEU A 156 -5.94 -2.28 -14.35
N GLN A 157 -4.67 -2.69 -14.51
CA GLN A 157 -3.93 -2.40 -15.75
C GLN A 157 -4.56 -3.08 -16.96
N ILE A 158 -5.01 -4.32 -16.79
CA ILE A 158 -5.73 -5.04 -17.87
C ILE A 158 -7.01 -4.28 -18.26
N PHE A 159 -7.78 -3.81 -17.26
CA PHE A 159 -9.02 -3.06 -17.54
C PHE A 159 -8.73 -1.73 -18.24
N MET A 160 -7.71 -0.98 -17.82
CA MET A 160 -7.32 0.27 -18.47
C MET A 160 -6.81 0.05 -19.89
N ASP A 161 -5.98 -0.96 -20.13
CA ASP A 161 -5.47 -1.30 -21.47
C ASP A 161 -6.62 -1.68 -22.43
N ARG A 162 -7.57 -2.51 -21.94
CA ARG A 162 -8.73 -2.90 -22.72
C ARG A 162 -9.65 -1.73 -23.01
N ALA A 163 -9.91 -0.89 -22.00
CA ALA A 163 -10.72 0.31 -22.15
C ALA A 163 -10.12 1.27 -23.18
N SER A 164 -8.82 1.55 -23.09
CA SER A 164 -8.10 2.42 -24.03
C SER A 164 -8.13 1.90 -25.47
N ALA A 165 -8.19 0.58 -25.63
CA ALA A 165 -8.28 -0.06 -26.93
C ALA A 165 -9.74 -0.26 -27.44
N GLY A 166 -10.76 0.17 -26.69
CA GLY A 166 -12.16 -0.06 -27.01
C GLY A 166 -12.57 -1.54 -27.04
N LYS A 167 -11.83 -2.40 -26.30
CA LYS A 167 -12.07 -3.85 -26.24
C LYS A 167 -13.02 -4.20 -25.11
N THR A 168 -13.82 -5.26 -25.28
CA THR A 168 -14.70 -5.82 -24.25
C THR A 168 -13.93 -6.10 -22.95
N ILE A 169 -14.50 -5.76 -21.80
CA ILE A 169 -13.96 -6.00 -20.47
C ILE A 169 -14.85 -7.03 -19.78
N GLU A 170 -14.30 -8.21 -19.48
CA GLU A 170 -14.96 -9.21 -18.68
C GLU A 170 -14.69 -8.94 -17.18
N VAL A 171 -15.76 -8.92 -16.39
CA VAL A 171 -15.71 -8.70 -14.92
C VAL A 171 -16.06 -10.00 -14.23
N TYR A 172 -15.06 -10.65 -13.63
CA TYR A 172 -15.22 -11.94 -12.97
C TYR A 172 -15.78 -11.81 -11.56
N GLY A 173 -16.57 -12.80 -11.14
CA GLY A 173 -17.13 -12.94 -9.80
C GLY A 173 -18.47 -12.24 -9.59
N SER A 174 -18.91 -12.20 -8.32
CA SER A 174 -20.17 -11.55 -7.95
C SER A 174 -20.16 -10.06 -8.26
N ALA A 175 -21.35 -9.55 -8.62
CA ALA A 175 -21.58 -8.11 -8.77
C ALA A 175 -21.33 -7.32 -7.48
N ASP A 176 -21.46 -7.97 -6.31
CA ASP A 176 -21.25 -7.36 -4.99
C ASP A 176 -19.81 -7.37 -4.52
N THR A 177 -18.88 -7.85 -5.38
CA THR A 177 -17.44 -7.86 -5.04
C THR A 177 -16.94 -6.46 -4.80
N ARG A 178 -16.40 -6.21 -3.61
CA ARG A 178 -15.81 -4.93 -3.21
C ARG A 178 -14.30 -4.99 -3.23
N LYS A 179 -13.67 -3.88 -3.63
CA LYS A 179 -12.21 -3.71 -3.71
C LYS A 179 -11.80 -2.50 -2.88
N ASP A 180 -10.79 -2.69 -2.08
CA ASP A 180 -10.21 -1.72 -1.18
C ASP A 180 -9.10 -0.91 -1.88
N LEU A 181 -9.45 -0.05 -2.81
CA LEU A 181 -8.48 0.84 -3.45
C LEU A 181 -8.26 2.11 -2.61
N LEU A 182 -7.02 2.56 -2.51
CA LEU A 182 -6.65 3.87 -1.99
C LEU A 182 -5.80 4.60 -3.02
N TYR A 183 -6.19 5.79 -3.40
CA TYR A 183 -5.40 6.59 -4.34
C TYR A 183 -4.15 7.14 -3.66
N VAL A 184 -3.02 7.06 -4.36
CA VAL A 184 -1.70 7.43 -3.81
C VAL A 184 -1.64 8.87 -3.31
N LYS A 185 -2.39 9.81 -3.89
CA LYS A 185 -2.43 11.21 -3.43
C LYS A 185 -3.12 11.35 -2.07
N ASP A 186 -4.17 10.55 -1.80
CA ASP A 186 -4.81 10.50 -0.49
C ASP A 186 -3.89 9.88 0.55
N LEU A 187 -3.15 8.82 0.18
CA LEU A 187 -2.10 8.27 1.05
C LEU A 187 -1.01 9.29 1.34
N ALA A 188 -0.49 9.97 0.32
CA ALA A 188 0.55 10.99 0.48
C ALA A 188 0.09 12.14 1.39
N ASN A 189 -1.18 12.53 1.32
CA ASN A 189 -1.76 13.49 2.26
C ASN A 189 -1.81 12.95 3.70
N GLY A 190 -2.13 11.66 3.88
CA GLY A 190 -2.07 11.01 5.20
C GLY A 190 -0.66 10.99 5.78
N VAL A 191 0.34 10.65 4.95
CA VAL A 191 1.75 10.72 5.35
C VAL A 191 2.14 12.13 5.78
N ARG A 192 1.79 13.15 4.99
CA ARG A 192 2.08 14.55 5.31
C ARG A 192 1.47 14.96 6.67
N LEU A 193 0.19 14.68 6.87
CA LEU A 193 -0.50 15.02 8.11
C LEU A 193 0.11 14.31 9.33
N ALA A 194 0.47 13.04 9.18
CA ALA A 194 1.13 12.29 10.26
C ALA A 194 2.53 12.83 10.60
N LEU A 195 3.28 13.31 9.59
CA LEU A 195 4.60 13.91 9.82
C LEU A 195 4.52 15.31 10.45
N GLU A 196 3.48 16.08 10.11
CA GLU A 196 3.23 17.44 10.63
C GLU A 196 2.59 17.44 12.03
N SER A 197 1.99 16.32 12.45
CA SER A 197 1.34 16.23 13.78
C SER A 197 2.38 16.12 14.88
N GLU A 198 2.18 16.85 15.99
CA GLU A 198 3.04 16.73 17.18
C GLU A 198 2.73 15.47 18.00
N THR A 199 1.52 14.94 17.90
CA THR A 199 0.99 13.89 18.77
C THR A 199 0.75 12.54 18.09
N ALA A 200 0.79 12.47 16.75
CA ALA A 200 0.55 11.23 16.02
C ALA A 200 1.53 10.14 16.45
N ALA A 201 1.01 8.99 16.87
CA ALA A 201 1.81 7.79 17.22
C ALA A 201 0.96 6.52 17.09
N GLY A 202 1.63 5.39 16.81
CA GLY A 202 0.99 4.08 16.72
C GLY A 202 0.32 3.81 15.37
N LEU A 203 -0.61 2.87 15.37
CA LEU A 203 -1.29 2.38 14.17
C LEU A 203 -2.50 3.25 13.81
N TYR A 204 -2.61 3.57 12.53
CA TYR A 204 -3.77 4.21 11.91
C TYR A 204 -4.20 3.44 10.67
N ASN A 205 -5.49 3.16 10.54
CA ASN A 205 -6.07 2.74 9.28
C ASN A 205 -6.21 3.94 8.35
N ILE A 206 -5.94 3.75 7.06
CA ILE A 206 -6.15 4.76 6.03
C ILE A 206 -6.79 4.13 4.80
N GLY A 207 -7.95 4.65 4.38
CA GLY A 207 -8.75 4.11 3.30
C GLY A 207 -10.04 4.89 3.11
N TYR A 208 -10.96 4.38 2.33
CA TYR A 208 -12.26 5.02 2.14
C TYR A 208 -13.33 4.40 3.06
N LYS A 209 -14.34 5.19 3.42
CA LYS A 209 -15.46 4.75 4.28
C LYS A 209 -16.20 3.55 3.72
N GLU A 210 -16.21 3.42 2.41
CA GLU A 210 -16.78 2.26 1.69
C GLU A 210 -15.80 1.81 0.60
N ASN A 211 -15.58 0.52 0.54
CA ASN A 211 -14.84 -0.08 -0.56
C ASN A 211 -15.65 0.02 -1.86
N PHE A 212 -14.96 0.23 -2.97
CA PHE A 212 -15.59 0.33 -4.28
C PHE A 212 -16.17 -1.01 -4.74
N LEU A 213 -17.35 -1.00 -5.34
CA LEU A 213 -17.80 -2.15 -6.14
C LEU A 213 -16.87 -2.30 -7.35
N LEU A 214 -16.45 -3.53 -7.62
CA LEU A 214 -15.60 -3.82 -8.78
C LEU A 214 -16.23 -3.35 -10.09
N THR A 215 -17.56 -3.50 -10.20
CA THR A 215 -18.33 -3.02 -11.36
C THR A 215 -18.25 -1.50 -11.53
N ASP A 216 -18.22 -0.73 -10.44
CA ASP A 216 -18.16 0.74 -10.51
C ASP A 216 -16.74 1.22 -10.84
N ILE A 217 -15.71 0.51 -10.37
CA ILE A 217 -14.32 0.70 -10.81
C ILE A 217 -14.25 0.54 -12.34
N VAL A 218 -14.78 -0.57 -12.87
CA VAL A 218 -14.72 -0.85 -14.31
C VAL A 218 -15.51 0.17 -15.12
N LYS A 219 -16.71 0.57 -14.65
CA LYS A 219 -17.49 1.65 -15.29
C LYS A 219 -16.72 2.97 -15.33
N ALA A 220 -16.04 3.34 -14.24
CA ALA A 220 -15.21 4.54 -14.17
C ALA A 220 -14.04 4.46 -15.15
N ILE A 221 -13.35 3.33 -15.23
CA ILE A 221 -12.27 3.09 -16.19
C ILE A 221 -12.77 3.23 -17.64
N VAL A 222 -13.89 2.60 -17.99
CA VAL A 222 -14.50 2.72 -19.33
C VAL A 222 -14.86 4.17 -19.65
N LYS A 223 -15.45 4.89 -18.68
CA LYS A 223 -15.80 6.30 -18.84
C LYS A 223 -14.59 7.18 -19.14
N VAL A 224 -13.46 6.92 -18.49
CA VAL A 224 -12.27 7.79 -18.54
C VAL A 224 -11.31 7.40 -19.68
N PHE A 225 -11.16 6.11 -19.97
CA PHE A 225 -10.14 5.60 -20.87
C PHE A 225 -10.65 5.21 -22.25
N SER A 226 -11.93 4.83 -22.40
CA SER A 226 -12.42 4.42 -23.70
C SER A 226 -12.50 5.58 -24.69
N PRO A 227 -12.16 5.32 -25.97
CA PRO A 227 -12.41 6.28 -27.05
C PRO A 227 -13.89 6.68 -27.13
N LYS A 228 -14.18 7.93 -27.50
CA LYS A 228 -15.56 8.45 -27.58
C LYS A 228 -16.41 7.64 -28.53
N ASP A 229 -15.83 7.22 -29.66
CA ASP A 229 -16.50 6.54 -30.77
C ASP A 229 -16.49 5.01 -30.65
N ASN A 230 -15.75 4.47 -29.66
CA ASN A 230 -15.61 3.04 -29.46
C ASN A 230 -15.50 2.71 -27.97
N LYS A 231 -16.61 2.86 -27.24
CA LYS A 231 -16.67 2.53 -25.82
C LYS A 231 -16.60 1.03 -25.59
N SER A 232 -15.76 0.62 -24.65
CA SER A 232 -15.66 -0.78 -24.24
C SER A 232 -16.98 -1.28 -23.66
N GLU A 233 -17.39 -2.45 -24.12
CA GLU A 233 -18.47 -3.22 -23.49
C GLU A 233 -17.99 -3.85 -22.18
N ILE A 234 -18.87 -3.87 -21.17
CA ILE A 234 -18.61 -4.54 -19.88
C ILE A 234 -19.47 -5.81 -19.83
N VAL A 235 -18.81 -6.96 -19.74
CA VAL A 235 -19.48 -8.27 -19.70
C VAL A 235 -19.27 -8.91 -18.33
N PRO A 236 -20.34 -9.03 -17.50
CA PRO A 236 -20.25 -9.76 -16.23
C PRO A 236 -20.00 -11.26 -16.47
N ARG A 237 -19.11 -11.84 -15.70
CA ARG A 237 -18.76 -13.27 -15.72
C ARG A 237 -18.84 -13.84 -14.27
N PRO A 238 -20.04 -13.97 -13.71
CA PRO A 238 -20.21 -14.52 -12.36
C PRO A 238 -19.83 -16.00 -12.25
N ASP A 239 -19.74 -16.69 -13.37
CA ASP A 239 -19.30 -18.07 -13.52
C ASP A 239 -17.79 -18.26 -13.26
N ILE A 240 -17.00 -17.21 -13.37
CA ILE A 240 -15.55 -17.23 -13.14
C ILE A 240 -15.25 -16.61 -11.78
N PRO A 241 -14.65 -17.35 -10.83
CA PRO A 241 -14.31 -16.78 -9.53
C PRO A 241 -13.26 -15.67 -9.65
N ASN A 242 -13.36 -14.66 -8.80
CA ASN A 242 -12.31 -13.67 -8.58
C ASN A 242 -11.71 -13.81 -7.17
N ASN A 243 -10.65 -13.06 -6.88
CA ASN A 243 -9.96 -13.12 -5.58
C ASN A 243 -10.73 -12.43 -4.44
N GLY A 244 -12.06 -12.46 -4.47
CA GLY A 244 -12.96 -12.06 -3.40
C GLY A 244 -12.99 -10.56 -3.10
N GLY A 245 -13.89 -10.22 -2.19
CA GLY A 245 -13.97 -8.91 -1.59
C GLY A 245 -12.99 -8.75 -0.43
N PHE A 246 -12.81 -7.52 0.00
CA PHE A 246 -11.95 -7.17 1.11
C PHE A 246 -12.76 -6.43 2.18
N PRO A 247 -12.46 -6.65 3.48
CA PRO A 247 -13.08 -5.89 4.56
C PRO A 247 -12.80 -4.39 4.40
N THR A 248 -13.68 -3.56 4.94
CA THR A 248 -13.51 -2.10 4.92
C THR A 248 -12.74 -1.66 6.17
N MET A 249 -11.80 -0.76 6.03
CA MET A 249 -11.07 -0.18 7.15
C MET A 249 -11.86 0.98 7.77
N ASP A 250 -12.00 0.97 9.10
CA ASP A 250 -12.48 2.14 9.85
C ASP A 250 -11.35 3.16 9.92
N CYS A 251 -11.55 4.31 9.29
CA CYS A 251 -10.59 5.40 9.25
C CYS A 251 -10.92 6.54 10.24
N SER A 252 -11.84 6.30 11.19
CA SER A 252 -12.30 7.33 12.13
C SER A 252 -11.16 7.90 12.97
N LYS A 253 -10.17 7.07 13.36
CA LYS A 253 -9.02 7.52 14.15
C LYS A 253 -8.17 8.54 13.38
N ILE A 254 -7.77 8.26 12.16
CA ILE A 254 -6.94 9.18 11.36
C ILE A 254 -7.73 10.45 10.99
N GLU A 255 -9.05 10.34 10.77
CA GLU A 255 -9.90 11.50 10.52
C GLU A 255 -9.98 12.43 11.76
N GLN A 256 -10.16 11.86 12.96
CA GLN A 256 -10.33 12.62 14.20
C GLN A 256 -9.01 13.21 14.73
N GLU A 257 -7.95 12.43 14.73
CA GLU A 257 -6.68 12.82 15.35
C GLU A 257 -5.81 13.65 14.37
N LEU A 258 -5.83 13.36 13.07
CA LEU A 258 -4.97 14.01 12.09
C LEU A 258 -5.74 14.93 11.11
N GLY A 259 -7.06 14.96 11.17
CA GLY A 259 -7.88 15.75 10.25
C GLY A 259 -7.83 15.24 8.80
N TRP A 260 -7.40 13.98 8.59
CA TRP A 260 -7.33 13.41 7.25
C TRP A 260 -8.71 13.33 6.61
N LYS A 261 -8.78 13.65 5.32
CA LYS A 261 -10.01 13.53 4.52
C LYS A 261 -9.66 13.01 3.15
N ALA A 262 -10.43 12.03 2.69
CA ALA A 262 -10.31 11.51 1.33
C ALA A 262 -10.74 12.56 0.30
N ALA A 263 -9.90 12.83 -0.68
CA ALA A 263 -10.20 13.69 -1.82
C ALA A 263 -10.66 12.90 -3.06
N TYR A 264 -10.31 11.62 -3.12
CA TYR A 264 -10.53 10.75 -4.29
C TYR A 264 -11.42 9.54 -3.98
N SER A 265 -12.44 9.72 -3.11
CA SER A 265 -13.39 8.65 -2.73
C SER A 265 -14.42 8.30 -3.84
N ASP A 266 -14.39 8.99 -4.98
CA ASP A 266 -15.17 8.69 -6.18
C ASP A 266 -14.27 8.10 -7.27
N ALA A 267 -14.65 6.92 -7.81
CA ALA A 267 -13.83 6.22 -8.79
C ALA A 267 -13.59 7.02 -10.09
N VAL A 268 -14.57 7.79 -10.55
CA VAL A 268 -14.41 8.60 -11.78
C VAL A 268 -13.41 9.72 -11.54
N THR A 269 -13.51 10.41 -10.41
CA THR A 269 -12.58 11.47 -9.99
C THR A 269 -11.16 10.91 -9.88
N MET A 270 -10.99 9.76 -9.22
CA MET A 270 -9.70 9.08 -9.05
C MET A 270 -9.07 8.71 -10.40
N PHE A 271 -9.79 8.03 -11.29
CA PHE A 271 -9.26 7.62 -12.58
C PHE A 271 -9.06 8.78 -13.56
N THR A 272 -9.84 9.87 -13.42
CA THR A 272 -9.63 11.10 -14.20
C THR A 272 -8.30 11.76 -13.83
N ASP A 273 -8.02 11.90 -12.54
CA ASP A 273 -6.74 12.44 -12.07
C ASP A 273 -5.57 11.52 -12.45
N TYR A 274 -5.74 10.20 -12.27
CA TYR A 274 -4.75 9.20 -12.69
C TYR A 274 -4.39 9.35 -14.18
N LYS A 275 -5.41 9.47 -15.05
CA LYS A 275 -5.18 9.66 -16.48
C LYS A 275 -4.45 10.97 -16.76
N ALA A 276 -4.83 12.06 -16.09
CA ALA A 276 -4.16 13.35 -16.24
C ALA A 276 -2.68 13.28 -15.82
N GLU A 277 -2.35 12.60 -14.73
CA GLU A 277 -0.96 12.38 -14.30
C GLU A 277 -0.18 11.51 -15.30
N LEU A 278 -0.82 10.48 -15.85
CA LEU A 278 -0.22 9.63 -16.88
C LEU A 278 0.07 10.44 -18.15
N ASP A 279 -0.89 11.26 -18.60
CA ASP A 279 -0.76 12.09 -19.81
C ASP A 279 0.31 13.19 -19.64
N ARG A 280 0.54 13.68 -18.41
CA ARG A 280 1.64 14.63 -18.11
C ARG A 280 3.03 14.03 -18.26
N GLY A 281 3.16 12.71 -18.21
CA GLY A 281 4.42 12.00 -18.42
C GLY A 281 5.51 12.28 -17.37
N VAL A 282 5.15 12.85 -16.21
CA VAL A 282 6.12 13.25 -15.15
C VAL A 282 6.93 12.05 -14.66
N TYR A 283 6.31 10.88 -14.67
CA TYR A 283 6.90 9.64 -14.16
C TYR A 283 7.53 8.76 -15.25
N ASN A 284 7.60 9.21 -16.51
CA ASN A 284 8.11 8.39 -17.62
C ASN A 284 9.53 7.87 -17.38
N LYS A 285 10.35 8.64 -16.65
CA LYS A 285 11.71 8.22 -16.27
C LYS A 285 11.75 7.05 -15.26
N LEU A 286 10.63 6.75 -14.62
CA LEU A 286 10.52 5.61 -13.70
C LEU A 286 10.17 4.30 -14.43
N PHE A 287 9.81 4.39 -15.70
CA PHE A 287 9.39 3.25 -16.53
C PHE A 287 10.41 2.89 -17.62
N SER A 288 11.49 3.66 -17.76
CA SER A 288 12.55 3.48 -18.75
C SER A 288 13.69 2.58 -18.27
#